data_818f2d148fb93daa4e64c24243d4b2c3
#
_entry.id   818f2d148fb93daa4e64c24243d4b2c3
#
_cell.length_a   1.000
_cell.length_b   1.000
_cell.length_c   1.000
_cell.angle_alpha   90.00
_cell.angle_beta   90.00
_cell.angle_gamma   90.00
#
_symmetry.space_group_name_H-M   'P 1'
#
loop_
_entity.id
_entity.type
_entity.pdbx_description
1 polymer ?
#
loop_
_entity_poly.entity_id
_entity_poly.type
_entity_poly.pdbx_seq_one_letter_code
_entity_poly.pdbx_strand_id
1 'polypeptide(L)'
;MRPRALAVLIVPFLLVVPTRAVGDAVIRSQAMLASTIAEFFIEKDRIRVDLEIGLADLPVFRNLVPDDIYQKLGNPPLPLAERLPQFFREDLAIVGAVGEPLPGRILGIEPRQRIRRDELSGEPLPAPEGDEEFVVFAQLEYALASQPKTLTFYGPGGGASVGFVVYHRGIPVNDFRYLMPAQTLELDWSDPWYTRFQTRNLRRTYFEPMSGFIYVEPYEVRKEIIARPRDLQHWVDLGLADRETIPVEMQGELTRRVAEFLRDRQPVLIDGEPVEPELARINFLERTLTTSRVIDPPVELDAYSAILGVIFVYPTEGLPERVTMEWDLWSDRIQRVPGASVDQAGPLPIYLEPDFQLLEWQNFLKNPELPTLLVLEAPPGALARWMGRLRWVVLIAALGVSAWWIRAPRRRAAGVAAAWAAVATSFWIAGPAQQSNERT
;
A
#
# COMPACT_ATOMS: atom_id res chain seq x y z
N MET A 1 30.21 -16.32 -70.38
CA MET A 1 30.18 -15.42 -69.21
C MET A 1 28.79 -15.47 -68.60
N ARG A 2 28.64 -16.08 -67.38
CA ARG A 2 27.36 -16.15 -66.68
C ARG A 2 27.52 -15.28 -65.44
N PRO A 3 26.57 -14.34 -65.12
CA PRO A 3 26.62 -13.57 -63.89
C PRO A 3 26.11 -14.40 -62.68
N ARG A 4 26.86 -14.42 -61.62
CA ARG A 4 26.50 -15.00 -60.34
C ARG A 4 25.52 -14.05 -59.62
N ALA A 5 24.30 -14.52 -59.37
CA ALA A 5 23.34 -13.83 -58.48
C ALA A 5 23.75 -13.98 -57.01
N LEU A 6 23.96 -12.85 -56.35
CA LEU A 6 24.23 -12.75 -54.92
C LEU A 6 22.87 -12.73 -54.22
N ALA A 7 22.49 -13.82 -53.53
CA ALA A 7 21.31 -13.87 -52.70
C ALA A 7 21.64 -13.22 -51.35
N VAL A 8 21.08 -12.03 -51.11
CA VAL A 8 21.11 -11.36 -49.79
C VAL A 8 20.02 -11.97 -48.93
N LEU A 9 20.43 -12.71 -47.90
CA LEU A 9 19.54 -13.29 -46.89
C LEU A 9 19.21 -12.20 -45.88
N ILE A 10 18.01 -11.61 -45.97
CA ILE A 10 17.48 -10.70 -44.96
C ILE A 10 16.87 -11.55 -43.83
N VAL A 11 17.57 -11.65 -42.72
CA VAL A 11 17.05 -12.22 -41.48
C VAL A 11 16.19 -11.14 -40.78
N PRO A 12 14.89 -11.36 -40.62
CA PRO A 12 14.09 -10.42 -39.82
C PRO A 12 14.48 -10.56 -38.34
N PHE A 13 15.09 -9.53 -37.79
CA PHE A 13 15.33 -9.38 -36.37
C PHE A 13 13.98 -9.12 -35.70
N LEU A 14 13.32 -10.15 -35.19
CA LEU A 14 12.15 -10.02 -34.35
C LEU A 14 12.62 -9.35 -33.05
N LEU A 15 12.36 -8.05 -32.92
CA LEU A 15 12.40 -7.30 -31.67
C LEU A 15 11.30 -7.88 -30.79
N VAL A 16 11.67 -8.84 -29.94
CA VAL A 16 10.86 -9.22 -28.77
C VAL A 16 10.94 -8.03 -27.80
N VAL A 17 9.96 -7.14 -27.89
CA VAL A 17 9.71 -6.16 -26.84
C VAL A 17 9.22 -6.97 -25.63
N PRO A 18 9.93 -6.95 -24.49
CA PRO A 18 9.39 -7.58 -23.28
C PRO A 18 8.11 -6.81 -22.92
N THR A 19 6.96 -7.41 -23.17
CA THR A 19 5.71 -6.97 -22.56
C THR A 19 5.89 -7.21 -21.06
N ARG A 20 6.10 -6.12 -20.31
CA ARG A 20 5.94 -6.16 -18.87
C ARG A 20 4.54 -6.67 -18.63
N ALA A 21 4.43 -7.89 -18.12
CA ALA A 21 3.18 -8.39 -17.58
C ALA A 21 2.86 -7.48 -16.38
N VAL A 22 1.97 -6.53 -16.59
CA VAL A 22 1.32 -5.79 -15.49
C VAL A 22 0.33 -6.78 -14.91
N GLY A 23 0.80 -7.58 -13.95
CA GLY A 23 -0.07 -8.40 -13.12
C GLY A 23 -0.72 -7.46 -12.12
N ASP A 24 -1.91 -7.15 -12.32
CA ASP A 24 -3.08 -6.82 -11.55
C ASP A 24 -4.00 -6.01 -12.46
N ALA A 25 -5.05 -6.64 -12.95
CA ALA A 25 -6.09 -5.92 -13.66
C ALA A 25 -6.88 -5.12 -12.63
N VAL A 26 -6.39 -3.93 -12.26
CA VAL A 26 -7.20 -2.94 -11.57
C VAL A 26 -8.38 -2.65 -12.49
N ILE A 27 -9.57 -3.04 -12.06
CA ILE A 27 -10.79 -2.82 -12.83
C ILE A 27 -11.03 -1.31 -12.86
N ARG A 28 -10.68 -0.66 -13.96
CA ARG A 28 -10.98 0.76 -14.17
C ARG A 28 -12.48 0.92 -14.14
N SER A 29 -12.98 1.72 -13.20
CA SER A 29 -14.39 2.04 -13.14
C SER A 29 -14.68 3.22 -14.06
N GLN A 30 -15.39 2.97 -15.16
CA GLN A 30 -15.89 4.06 -16.02
C GLN A 30 -16.85 5.02 -15.29
N ALA A 31 -17.33 4.65 -14.10
CA ALA A 31 -18.21 5.49 -13.29
C ALA A 31 -17.53 6.79 -12.78
N MET A 32 -16.19 6.83 -12.69
CA MET A 32 -15.45 8.05 -12.41
C MET A 32 -15.48 9.07 -13.58
N LEU A 33 -15.78 8.60 -14.78
CA LEU A 33 -15.91 9.40 -15.99
C LEU A 33 -17.38 9.77 -16.29
N ALA A 34 -18.29 9.43 -15.38
CA ALA A 34 -19.70 9.78 -15.54
C ALA A 34 -19.88 11.30 -15.61
N SER A 35 -20.84 11.75 -16.42
CA SER A 35 -21.18 13.16 -16.53
C SER A 35 -21.63 13.75 -15.19
N THR A 36 -22.30 12.94 -14.36
CA THR A 36 -22.72 13.32 -13.01
C THR A 36 -22.08 12.40 -11.99
N ILE A 37 -21.52 12.97 -10.91
CA ILE A 37 -20.88 12.24 -9.80
C ILE A 37 -21.51 12.66 -8.48
N ALA A 38 -21.85 11.67 -7.64
CA ALA A 38 -22.38 11.86 -6.29
C ALA A 38 -21.50 11.18 -5.25
N GLU A 39 -20.98 11.96 -4.31
CA GLU A 39 -20.21 11.45 -3.16
C GLU A 39 -21.06 11.59 -1.90
N PHE A 40 -21.38 10.47 -1.27
CA PHE A 40 -22.22 10.43 -0.07
C PHE A 40 -21.35 10.22 1.18
N PHE A 41 -21.49 11.11 2.16
CA PHE A 41 -20.76 11.05 3.43
C PHE A 41 -21.76 10.82 4.57
N ILE A 42 -21.81 9.59 5.07
CA ILE A 42 -22.69 9.19 6.17
C ILE A 42 -21.98 9.52 7.48
N GLU A 43 -22.53 10.46 8.22
CA GLU A 43 -22.11 10.91 9.54
C GLU A 43 -23.11 10.41 10.61
N LYS A 44 -22.89 10.74 11.88
CA LYS A 44 -23.70 10.22 13.00
C LYS A 44 -25.17 10.66 12.94
N ASP A 45 -25.45 11.85 12.44
CA ASP A 45 -26.76 12.53 12.48
C ASP A 45 -27.26 13.03 11.10
N ARG A 46 -26.46 12.83 10.06
CA ARG A 46 -26.78 13.30 8.70
C ARG A 46 -26.04 12.55 7.62
N ILE A 47 -26.50 12.73 6.40
CA ILE A 47 -25.78 12.32 5.20
C ILE A 47 -25.51 13.60 4.39
N ARG A 48 -24.25 13.97 4.26
CA ARG A 48 -23.84 15.04 3.35
C ARG A 48 -23.62 14.45 1.96
N VAL A 49 -23.98 15.20 0.92
CA VAL A 49 -23.75 14.78 -0.47
C VAL A 49 -23.10 15.92 -1.23
N ASP A 50 -21.99 15.61 -1.87
CA ASP A 50 -21.33 16.47 -2.84
C ASP A 50 -21.70 15.93 -4.23
N LEU A 51 -22.52 16.74 -4.98
CA LEU A 51 -23.09 16.36 -6.26
C LEU A 51 -22.53 17.26 -7.37
N GLU A 52 -21.78 16.67 -8.30
CA GLU A 52 -21.33 17.33 -9.53
C GLU A 52 -22.24 16.92 -10.67
N ILE A 53 -22.96 17.87 -11.26
CA ILE A 53 -23.89 17.64 -12.37
C ILE A 53 -23.27 18.19 -13.65
N GLY A 54 -22.98 17.29 -14.60
CA GLY A 54 -22.51 17.68 -15.93
C GLY A 54 -23.59 18.37 -16.72
N LEU A 55 -23.19 19.27 -17.63
CA LEU A 55 -24.11 20.09 -18.40
C LEU A 55 -25.12 19.27 -19.23
N ALA A 56 -24.71 18.08 -19.68
CA ALA A 56 -25.57 17.15 -20.41
C ALA A 56 -26.75 16.61 -19.57
N ASP A 57 -26.54 16.47 -18.25
CA ASP A 57 -27.51 15.86 -17.32
C ASP A 57 -28.44 16.93 -16.65
N LEU A 58 -28.19 18.20 -16.85
CA LEU A 58 -29.05 19.29 -16.28
C LEU A 58 -30.56 19.07 -16.49
N PRO A 59 -31.04 18.58 -17.65
CA PRO A 59 -32.47 18.33 -17.85
C PRO A 59 -33.02 17.24 -16.88
N VAL A 60 -32.21 16.26 -16.52
CA VAL A 60 -32.58 15.20 -15.58
C VAL A 60 -32.65 15.72 -14.14
N PHE A 61 -31.72 16.61 -13.78
CA PHE A 61 -31.66 17.25 -12.46
C PHE A 61 -32.35 18.63 -12.41
N ARG A 62 -33.33 18.87 -13.30
CA ARG A 62 -34.03 20.15 -13.41
C ARG A 62 -34.62 20.64 -12.09
N ASN A 63 -35.01 19.75 -11.19
CA ASN A 63 -35.58 20.12 -9.89
C ASN A 63 -34.58 20.73 -8.91
N LEU A 64 -33.26 20.61 -9.19
CA LEU A 64 -32.18 21.14 -8.36
C LEU A 64 -31.55 22.40 -8.94
N VAL A 65 -31.58 22.59 -10.27
CA VAL A 65 -30.87 23.74 -10.90
C VAL A 65 -31.48 25.07 -10.53
N PRO A 66 -30.71 26.19 -10.51
CA PRO A 66 -31.22 27.54 -10.31
C PRO A 66 -32.36 27.92 -11.27
N ASP A 67 -33.20 28.85 -10.87
CA ASP A 67 -34.46 29.20 -11.60
C ASP A 67 -34.21 29.69 -13.02
N ASP A 68 -33.14 30.42 -13.26
CA ASP A 68 -32.72 30.89 -14.58
C ASP A 68 -32.29 29.73 -15.51
N ILE A 69 -31.59 28.73 -14.98
CA ILE A 69 -31.22 27.54 -15.74
C ILE A 69 -32.48 26.69 -16.01
N TYR A 70 -33.35 26.51 -15.01
CA TYR A 70 -34.60 25.79 -15.15
C TYR A 70 -35.47 26.29 -16.29
N GLN A 71 -35.61 27.63 -16.39
CA GLN A 71 -36.36 28.28 -17.46
C GLN A 71 -35.66 28.14 -18.82
N LYS A 72 -34.32 28.27 -18.87
CA LYS A 72 -33.53 28.06 -20.10
C LYS A 72 -33.64 26.63 -20.64
N LEU A 73 -33.92 25.63 -19.77
CA LEU A 73 -34.21 24.25 -20.17
C LEU A 73 -35.63 24.08 -20.74
N GLY A 74 -36.40 25.18 -20.93
CA GLY A 74 -37.74 25.18 -21.52
C GLY A 74 -38.88 24.85 -20.54
N ASN A 75 -38.62 24.88 -19.24
CA ASN A 75 -39.65 24.62 -18.22
C ASN A 75 -40.40 25.93 -17.86
N PRO A 76 -41.70 25.85 -17.50
CA PRO A 76 -42.44 27.00 -17.01
C PRO A 76 -41.84 27.48 -15.67
N PRO A 77 -41.96 28.80 -15.39
CA PRO A 77 -41.42 29.38 -14.16
C PRO A 77 -41.98 28.63 -12.91
N LEU A 78 -41.09 28.02 -12.13
CA LEU A 78 -41.39 27.38 -10.85
C LEU A 78 -40.20 27.58 -9.94
N PRO A 79 -40.38 28.25 -8.78
CA PRO A 79 -39.27 28.52 -7.86
C PRO A 79 -38.57 27.24 -7.36
N LEU A 80 -37.24 27.31 -7.17
CA LEU A 80 -36.43 26.18 -6.67
C LEU A 80 -37.01 25.59 -5.38
N ALA A 81 -37.48 26.42 -4.46
CA ALA A 81 -38.06 25.98 -3.19
C ALA A 81 -39.29 25.04 -3.37
N GLU A 82 -40.05 25.23 -4.45
CA GLU A 82 -41.22 24.38 -4.76
C GLU A 82 -40.84 23.06 -5.46
N ARG A 83 -39.69 23.04 -6.14
CA ARG A 83 -39.17 21.86 -6.86
C ARG A 83 -38.35 20.94 -5.97
N LEU A 84 -37.70 21.45 -4.92
CA LEU A 84 -36.81 20.69 -4.03
C LEU A 84 -37.49 19.49 -3.38
N PRO A 85 -38.74 19.52 -2.89
CA PRO A 85 -39.37 18.32 -2.34
C PRO A 85 -39.48 17.17 -3.35
N GLN A 86 -39.65 17.48 -4.64
CA GLN A 86 -39.66 16.49 -5.70
C GLN A 86 -38.25 15.94 -5.94
N PHE A 87 -37.25 16.80 -5.99
CA PHE A 87 -35.84 16.37 -6.12
C PHE A 87 -35.45 15.32 -5.07
N PHE A 88 -35.72 15.59 -3.79
CA PHE A 88 -35.35 14.68 -2.68
C PHE A 88 -36.20 13.40 -2.63
N ARG A 89 -37.31 13.34 -3.34
CA ARG A 89 -38.17 12.14 -3.43
C ARG A 89 -37.91 11.31 -4.67
N GLU A 90 -37.51 11.92 -5.78
CA GLU A 90 -37.55 11.28 -7.09
C GLU A 90 -36.18 11.30 -7.82
N ASP A 91 -35.42 12.41 -7.71
CA ASP A 91 -34.19 12.57 -8.52
C ASP A 91 -32.98 12.00 -7.81
N LEU A 92 -32.84 12.23 -6.48
CA LEU A 92 -31.80 11.64 -5.66
C LEU A 92 -32.36 11.34 -4.27
N ALA A 93 -33.09 10.23 -4.15
CA ALA A 93 -33.74 9.87 -2.92
C ALA A 93 -32.88 8.91 -2.07
N ILE A 94 -32.89 9.17 -0.77
CA ILE A 94 -32.32 8.24 0.23
C ILE A 94 -33.45 7.83 1.14
N VAL A 95 -33.69 6.52 1.25
CA VAL A 95 -34.81 5.96 2.00
C VAL A 95 -34.26 5.20 3.20
N GLY A 96 -34.76 5.49 4.39
CA GLY A 96 -34.45 4.78 5.63
C GLY A 96 -35.21 3.48 5.77
N ALA A 97 -35.03 2.78 6.89
CA ALA A 97 -35.67 1.50 7.18
C ALA A 97 -37.22 1.53 7.19
N VAL A 98 -37.84 2.69 7.41
CA VAL A 98 -39.30 2.86 7.46
C VAL A 98 -39.91 2.97 6.05
N GLY A 99 -39.09 3.09 5.00
CA GLY A 99 -39.57 3.14 3.63
C GLY A 99 -39.93 4.54 3.13
N GLU A 100 -39.76 5.59 3.95
CA GLU A 100 -39.97 6.99 3.54
C GLU A 100 -38.65 7.67 3.19
N PRO A 101 -38.63 8.55 2.17
CA PRO A 101 -37.47 9.35 1.83
C PRO A 101 -37.07 10.26 2.99
N LEU A 102 -35.74 10.32 3.24
CA LEU A 102 -35.19 11.21 4.23
C LEU A 102 -35.41 12.69 3.81
N PRO A 103 -35.75 13.57 4.75
CA PRO A 103 -35.84 15.00 4.47
C PRO A 103 -34.46 15.56 4.10
N GLY A 104 -34.40 16.23 2.94
CA GLY A 104 -33.17 16.82 2.45
C GLY A 104 -33.24 18.34 2.35
N ARG A 105 -32.08 18.99 2.36
CA ARG A 105 -31.92 20.42 2.11
C ARG A 105 -30.67 20.70 1.27
N ILE A 106 -30.67 21.83 0.56
CA ILE A 106 -29.47 22.36 -0.11
C ILE A 106 -28.68 23.18 0.89
N LEU A 107 -27.35 22.96 0.92
CA LEU A 107 -26.41 23.80 1.65
C LEU A 107 -25.79 24.87 0.74
N GLY A 108 -25.57 24.55 -0.52
CA GLY A 108 -25.03 25.44 -1.53
C GLY A 108 -25.19 24.86 -2.93
N ILE A 109 -25.22 25.76 -3.93
CA ILE A 109 -25.22 25.40 -5.34
C ILE A 109 -24.45 26.48 -6.10
N GLU A 110 -23.47 26.05 -6.90
CA GLU A 110 -22.59 26.92 -7.66
C GLU A 110 -22.05 26.27 -8.93
N PRO A 111 -21.74 27.03 -9.97
CA PRO A 111 -20.94 26.51 -11.06
C PRO A 111 -19.48 26.41 -10.60
N ARG A 112 -18.83 25.28 -10.90
CA ARG A 112 -17.39 25.12 -10.66
C ARG A 112 -16.74 24.31 -11.77
N GLN A 113 -15.43 24.37 -11.85
CA GLN A 113 -14.64 23.47 -12.67
C GLN A 113 -14.72 22.06 -12.10
N ARG A 114 -14.92 21.05 -12.97
CA ARG A 114 -14.93 19.63 -12.59
C ARG A 114 -13.60 19.22 -12.01
N ILE A 115 -13.63 18.50 -10.89
CA ILE A 115 -12.46 17.82 -10.34
C ILE A 115 -12.24 16.55 -11.13
N ARG A 116 -11.17 16.51 -11.95
CA ARG A 116 -10.72 15.27 -12.59
C ARG A 116 -10.09 14.39 -11.53
N ARG A 117 -10.29 13.07 -11.65
CA ARG A 117 -9.74 12.10 -10.71
C ARG A 117 -8.93 11.07 -11.46
N ASP A 118 -7.86 10.59 -10.82
CA ASP A 118 -7.10 9.44 -11.31
C ASP A 118 -8.00 8.20 -11.37
N GLU A 119 -8.00 7.50 -12.49
CA GLU A 119 -8.90 6.36 -12.73
C GLU A 119 -8.61 5.14 -11.82
N LEU A 120 -7.44 5.11 -11.19
CA LEU A 120 -6.99 4.00 -10.34
C LEU A 120 -7.13 4.36 -8.86
N SER A 121 -6.62 5.52 -8.45
CA SER A 121 -6.57 5.95 -7.05
C SER A 121 -7.80 6.73 -6.61
N GLY A 122 -8.54 7.35 -7.56
CA GLY A 122 -9.60 8.29 -7.26
C GLY A 122 -9.10 9.65 -6.76
N GLU A 123 -7.79 9.86 -6.70
CA GLU A 123 -7.21 11.12 -6.24
C GLU A 123 -7.45 12.27 -7.23
N PRO A 124 -7.65 13.49 -6.74
CA PRO A 124 -7.80 14.66 -7.61
C PRO A 124 -6.57 14.89 -8.47
N LEU A 125 -6.78 15.05 -9.77
CA LEU A 125 -5.75 15.42 -10.73
C LEU A 125 -5.77 16.91 -10.99
N PRO A 126 -4.60 17.54 -11.27
CA PRO A 126 -4.56 18.93 -11.72
C PRO A 126 -5.33 19.08 -13.04
N ALA A 127 -6.09 20.16 -13.17
CA ALA A 127 -6.79 20.46 -14.42
C ALA A 127 -5.78 20.72 -15.54
N PRO A 128 -5.96 20.11 -16.74
CA PRO A 128 -5.12 20.43 -17.89
C PRO A 128 -5.40 21.87 -18.35
N GLU A 129 -4.37 22.58 -18.77
CA GLU A 129 -4.51 23.91 -19.32
C GLU A 129 -5.39 23.88 -20.60
N GLY A 130 -6.46 24.66 -20.62
CA GLY A 130 -7.31 24.86 -21.81
C GLY A 130 -8.42 23.82 -22.02
N ASP A 131 -8.61 22.87 -21.14
CA ASP A 131 -9.70 21.88 -21.18
C ASP A 131 -10.50 21.94 -19.87
N GLU A 132 -11.15 23.09 -19.65
CA GLU A 132 -11.96 23.34 -18.45
C GLU A 132 -13.38 22.82 -18.66
N GLU A 133 -13.71 21.69 -18.04
CA GLU A 133 -15.08 21.21 -17.98
C GLU A 133 -15.78 21.82 -16.76
N PHE A 134 -16.88 22.55 -17.00
CA PHE A 134 -17.68 23.11 -15.93
C PHE A 134 -18.87 22.23 -15.59
N VAL A 135 -19.20 22.18 -14.31
CA VAL A 135 -20.30 21.42 -13.72
C VAL A 135 -21.13 22.35 -12.82
N VAL A 136 -22.37 21.97 -12.58
CA VAL A 136 -23.13 22.52 -11.46
C VAL A 136 -22.82 21.68 -10.24
N PHE A 137 -22.18 22.27 -9.24
CA PHE A 137 -21.89 21.65 -7.97
C PHE A 137 -22.96 21.99 -6.96
N ALA A 138 -23.51 20.97 -6.30
CA ALA A 138 -24.48 21.13 -5.24
C ALA A 138 -24.03 20.39 -3.98
N GLN A 139 -24.06 21.06 -2.84
CA GLN A 139 -23.92 20.46 -1.54
C GLN A 139 -25.29 20.23 -0.93
N LEU A 140 -25.58 18.98 -0.59
CA LEU A 140 -26.86 18.57 -0.05
C LEU A 140 -26.66 17.92 1.32
N GLU A 141 -27.70 17.96 2.14
CA GLU A 141 -27.74 17.29 3.43
C GLU A 141 -29.08 16.60 3.62
N TYR A 142 -29.04 15.33 4.06
CA TYR A 142 -30.20 14.57 4.49
C TYR A 142 -30.10 14.35 5.99
N ALA A 143 -31.16 14.68 6.73
CA ALA A 143 -31.19 14.51 8.18
C ALA A 143 -31.42 13.04 8.57
N LEU A 144 -30.62 12.54 9.51
CA LEU A 144 -30.80 11.25 10.14
C LEU A 144 -31.35 11.44 11.56
N ALA A 145 -32.62 11.10 11.77
CA ALA A 145 -33.24 11.15 13.11
C ALA A 145 -32.72 10.06 14.04
N SER A 146 -32.12 9.01 13.52
CA SER A 146 -31.53 7.88 14.22
C SER A 146 -30.45 7.25 13.37
N GLN A 147 -29.71 6.29 13.93
CA GLN A 147 -28.75 5.48 13.22
C GLN A 147 -29.46 4.25 12.61
N PRO A 148 -29.93 4.32 11.35
CA PRO A 148 -30.67 3.20 10.74
C PRO A 148 -29.72 2.03 10.45
N LYS A 149 -30.25 0.81 10.45
CA LYS A 149 -29.48 -0.37 10.03
C LYS A 149 -29.30 -0.45 8.53
N THR A 150 -30.21 0.17 7.76
CA THR A 150 -30.20 0.14 6.30
C THR A 150 -30.57 1.48 5.73
N LEU A 151 -29.95 1.80 4.59
CA LEU A 151 -30.29 2.92 3.73
C LEU A 151 -30.43 2.41 2.29
N THR A 152 -31.43 2.91 1.56
CA THR A 152 -31.58 2.61 0.15
C THR A 152 -31.43 3.87 -0.67
N PHE A 153 -30.52 3.85 -1.63
CA PHE A 153 -30.22 4.96 -2.53
C PHE A 153 -30.94 4.77 -3.85
N TYR A 154 -31.56 5.83 -4.32
CA TYR A 154 -32.23 5.89 -5.62
C TYR A 154 -31.60 6.99 -6.45
N GLY A 155 -31.14 6.63 -7.65
CA GLY A 155 -30.69 7.58 -8.66
C GLY A 155 -31.88 8.17 -9.45
N PRO A 156 -31.61 9.21 -10.27
CA PRO A 156 -32.63 9.85 -11.06
C PRO A 156 -33.25 8.91 -12.08
N GLY A 157 -34.57 9.02 -12.27
CA GLY A 157 -35.23 8.49 -13.45
C GLY A 157 -34.79 9.26 -14.69
N GLY A 158 -34.86 8.67 -15.89
CA GLY A 158 -34.64 9.44 -17.13
C GLY A 158 -33.27 9.27 -17.80
N GLY A 159 -32.46 8.27 -17.37
CA GLY A 159 -31.33 7.78 -18.16
C GLY A 159 -29.97 8.44 -17.90
N ALA A 160 -29.84 9.36 -16.96
CA ALA A 160 -28.52 9.84 -16.52
C ALA A 160 -27.77 8.73 -15.78
N SER A 161 -26.52 8.52 -16.17
CA SER A 161 -25.62 7.58 -15.46
C SER A 161 -24.86 8.34 -14.39
N VAL A 162 -25.25 8.17 -13.13
CA VAL A 162 -24.59 8.82 -11.99
C VAL A 162 -23.48 7.91 -11.47
N GLY A 163 -22.24 8.39 -11.51
CA GLY A 163 -21.12 7.77 -10.80
C GLY A 163 -21.25 8.07 -9.31
N PHE A 164 -21.05 7.09 -8.45
CA PHE A 164 -21.17 7.33 -7.02
C PHE A 164 -20.17 6.56 -6.16
N VAL A 165 -19.87 7.16 -5.01
CA VAL A 165 -19.15 6.52 -3.90
C VAL A 165 -19.82 6.93 -2.59
N VAL A 166 -19.79 6.01 -1.63
CA VAL A 166 -20.33 6.21 -0.28
C VAL A 166 -19.19 6.08 0.73
N TYR A 167 -19.13 7.02 1.65
CA TYR A 167 -18.25 6.97 2.81
C TYR A 167 -19.09 6.86 4.08
N HIS A 168 -18.77 5.92 4.95
CA HIS A 168 -19.35 5.84 6.28
C HIS A 168 -18.29 6.24 7.31
N ARG A 169 -18.47 7.40 7.94
CA ARG A 169 -17.50 8.01 8.87
C ARG A 169 -16.09 8.11 8.27
N GLY A 170 -15.99 8.54 7.01
CA GLY A 170 -14.74 8.69 6.28
C GLY A 170 -14.20 7.41 5.63
N ILE A 171 -14.77 6.24 5.93
CA ILE A 171 -14.32 4.97 5.34
C ILE A 171 -15.12 4.72 4.05
N PRO A 172 -14.45 4.53 2.90
CA PRO A 172 -15.13 4.21 1.67
C PRO A 172 -15.84 2.85 1.77
N VAL A 173 -17.09 2.78 1.37
CA VAL A 173 -17.92 1.57 1.44
C VAL A 173 -17.90 0.79 0.13
N ASN A 174 -17.78 1.50 -0.98
CA ASN A 174 -17.70 0.93 -2.33
C ASN A 174 -16.59 1.62 -3.13
N ASP A 175 -16.16 0.95 -4.18
CA ASP A 175 -15.41 1.61 -5.26
C ASP A 175 -16.38 2.44 -6.09
N PHE A 176 -15.89 3.40 -6.88
CA PHE A 176 -16.74 4.14 -7.80
C PHE A 176 -17.53 3.18 -8.70
N ARG A 177 -18.86 3.30 -8.68
CA ARG A 177 -19.82 2.52 -9.49
C ARG A 177 -20.93 3.42 -10.00
N TYR A 178 -21.73 2.92 -10.94
CA TYR A 178 -22.94 3.61 -11.34
C TYR A 178 -24.05 3.36 -10.31
N LEU A 179 -24.74 4.44 -9.92
CA LEU A 179 -25.88 4.38 -9.04
C LEU A 179 -27.09 3.80 -9.81
N MET A 180 -27.37 2.55 -9.52
CA MET A 180 -28.55 1.86 -10.04
C MET A 180 -29.74 2.13 -9.14
N PRO A 181 -30.99 2.00 -9.65
CA PRO A 181 -32.18 2.12 -8.82
C PRO A 181 -32.16 1.14 -7.64
N ALA A 182 -32.57 1.62 -6.45
CA ALA A 182 -32.75 0.82 -5.25
C ALA A 182 -31.51 0.05 -4.76
N GLN A 183 -30.40 0.73 -4.54
CA GLN A 183 -29.20 0.13 -3.95
C GLN A 183 -29.23 0.21 -2.42
N THR A 184 -29.37 -0.94 -1.77
CA THR A 184 -29.48 -1.02 -0.29
C THR A 184 -28.11 -1.24 0.35
N LEU A 185 -27.80 -0.36 1.30
CA LEU A 185 -26.63 -0.35 2.15
C LEU A 185 -26.98 -0.88 3.54
N GLU A 186 -26.23 -1.84 4.06
CA GLU A 186 -26.25 -2.30 5.44
C GLU A 186 -25.19 -1.55 6.23
N LEU A 187 -25.60 -0.81 7.28
CA LEU A 187 -24.74 0.03 8.09
C LEU A 187 -24.30 -0.70 9.36
N ASP A 188 -23.00 -0.75 9.60
CA ASP A 188 -22.44 -1.13 10.89
C ASP A 188 -21.94 0.13 11.62
N TRP A 189 -22.70 0.62 12.57
CA TRP A 189 -22.37 1.82 13.34
C TRP A 189 -21.30 1.56 14.41
N SER A 190 -21.11 0.29 14.79
CA SER A 190 -20.07 -0.09 15.75
C SER A 190 -18.69 -0.15 15.11
N ASP A 191 -18.65 -0.52 13.83
CA ASP A 191 -17.44 -0.53 13.02
C ASP A 191 -17.76 -0.24 11.56
N PRO A 192 -17.66 1.03 11.11
CA PRO A 192 -17.99 1.46 9.76
C PRO A 192 -17.24 0.73 8.66
N TRP A 193 -16.11 0.11 8.97
CA TRP A 193 -15.37 -0.73 8.03
C TRP A 193 -16.20 -1.88 7.45
N TYR A 194 -17.14 -2.43 8.23
CA TYR A 194 -18.00 -3.54 7.83
C TYR A 194 -19.33 -3.11 7.22
N THR A 195 -19.56 -1.80 7.07
CA THR A 195 -20.68 -1.28 6.26
C THR A 195 -20.53 -1.73 4.83
N ARG A 196 -21.60 -2.23 4.22
CA ARG A 196 -21.55 -2.84 2.88
C ARG A 196 -22.88 -2.76 2.13
N PHE A 197 -22.80 -2.68 0.83
CA PHE A 197 -23.97 -2.88 -0.01
C PHE A 197 -24.42 -4.35 -0.01
N GLN A 198 -25.73 -4.58 -0.07
CA GLN A 198 -26.30 -5.92 -0.27
C GLN A 198 -25.85 -6.49 -1.62
N THR A 199 -25.88 -5.65 -2.65
CA THR A 199 -25.45 -6.00 -4.00
C THR A 199 -23.93 -6.26 -4.03
N ARG A 200 -23.54 -7.48 -4.35
CA ARG A 200 -22.14 -7.94 -4.26
C ARG A 200 -21.17 -7.13 -5.12
N ASN A 201 -21.56 -6.76 -6.34
CA ASN A 201 -20.71 -6.01 -7.27
C ASN A 201 -20.50 -4.54 -6.88
N LEU A 202 -21.22 -4.04 -5.88
CA LEU A 202 -21.00 -2.73 -5.28
C LEU A 202 -20.03 -2.76 -4.09
N ARG A 203 -19.70 -3.95 -3.57
CA ARG A 203 -18.79 -4.06 -2.44
C ARG A 203 -17.37 -3.70 -2.88
N ARG A 204 -16.59 -3.16 -1.95
CA ARG A 204 -15.15 -2.90 -2.16
C ARG A 204 -14.41 -4.16 -2.57
N THR A 205 -13.47 -4.01 -3.49
CA THR A 205 -12.74 -5.17 -4.03
C THR A 205 -11.42 -5.43 -3.28
N TYR A 206 -10.79 -4.38 -2.69
CA TYR A 206 -9.41 -4.46 -2.20
C TYR A 206 -9.23 -4.02 -0.73
N PHE A 207 -10.27 -4.07 0.09
CA PHE A 207 -10.21 -3.63 1.48
C PHE A 207 -10.51 -4.76 2.46
N GLU A 208 -9.71 -5.82 2.40
CA GLU A 208 -9.81 -6.84 3.41
C GLU A 208 -9.18 -6.35 4.74
N PRO A 209 -9.75 -6.74 5.90
CA PRO A 209 -9.27 -6.29 7.21
C PRO A 209 -7.88 -6.82 7.55
N MET A 210 -7.49 -7.95 6.95
CA MET A 210 -6.19 -8.59 7.13
C MET A 210 -5.69 -9.18 5.82
N SER A 211 -4.35 -9.28 5.69
CA SER A 211 -3.67 -9.96 4.60
C SER A 211 -2.39 -10.61 5.13
N GLY A 212 -2.01 -11.76 4.58
CA GLY A 212 -0.81 -12.48 4.97
C GLY A 212 0.06 -12.84 3.77
N PHE A 213 1.36 -12.57 3.85
CA PHE A 213 2.31 -12.81 2.76
C PHE A 213 3.54 -13.55 3.28
N ILE A 214 4.09 -14.39 2.43
CA ILE A 214 5.41 -15.00 2.60
C ILE A 214 6.28 -14.57 1.42
N TYR A 215 7.42 -13.97 1.70
CA TYR A 215 8.45 -13.66 0.71
C TYR A 215 9.59 -14.65 0.91
N VAL A 216 9.96 -15.38 -0.13
CA VAL A 216 11.04 -16.38 -0.08
C VAL A 216 12.23 -15.87 -0.88
N GLU A 217 13.30 -15.58 -0.18
CA GLU A 217 14.57 -15.12 -0.72
C GLU A 217 15.69 -16.11 -0.36
N PRO A 218 16.84 -16.08 -1.04
CA PRO A 218 17.89 -17.09 -0.85
C PRO A 218 18.45 -17.24 0.56
N TYR A 219 18.40 -16.18 1.38
CA TYR A 219 18.99 -16.17 2.72
C TYR A 219 18.01 -15.74 3.81
N GLU A 220 16.77 -15.48 3.43
CA GLU A 220 15.72 -15.17 4.39
C GLU A 220 14.33 -15.51 3.85
N VAL A 221 13.44 -15.87 4.76
CA VAL A 221 12.01 -15.88 4.53
C VAL A 221 11.41 -14.74 5.33
N ARG A 222 10.51 -13.97 4.74
CA ARG A 222 9.78 -12.90 5.44
C ARG A 222 8.31 -13.24 5.51
N LYS A 223 7.76 -13.14 6.72
CA LYS A 223 6.31 -13.14 6.96
C LYS A 223 5.85 -11.70 7.11
N GLU A 224 4.97 -11.24 6.25
CA GLU A 224 4.33 -9.95 6.37
C GLU A 224 2.85 -10.11 6.67
N ILE A 225 2.39 -9.46 7.73
CA ILE A 225 0.97 -9.38 8.09
C ILE A 225 0.56 -7.93 8.03
N ILE A 226 -0.47 -7.66 7.23
CA ILE A 226 -1.13 -6.36 7.19
C ILE A 226 -2.49 -6.53 7.86
N ALA A 227 -2.76 -5.76 8.90
CA ALA A 227 -3.97 -5.91 9.69
C ALA A 227 -4.46 -4.58 10.27
N ARG A 228 -5.77 -4.47 10.46
CA ARG A 228 -6.36 -3.41 11.26
C ARG A 228 -6.17 -3.74 12.75
N PRO A 229 -5.62 -2.82 13.56
CA PRO A 229 -5.53 -3.03 15.01
C PRO A 229 -6.89 -3.30 15.67
N ARG A 230 -7.95 -2.67 15.15
CA ARG A 230 -9.32 -2.85 15.67
C ARG A 230 -9.81 -4.28 15.50
N ASP A 231 -9.43 -4.98 14.46
CA ASP A 231 -9.76 -6.40 14.29
C ASP A 231 -8.88 -7.28 15.17
N LEU A 232 -7.59 -6.97 15.33
CA LEU A 232 -6.70 -7.67 16.24
C LEU A 232 -7.14 -7.56 17.70
N GLN A 233 -7.85 -6.50 18.08
CA GLN A 233 -8.47 -6.32 19.39
C GLN A 233 -9.38 -7.51 19.79
N HIS A 234 -9.88 -8.30 18.82
CA HIS A 234 -10.67 -9.50 19.11
C HIS A 234 -9.86 -10.57 19.86
N TRP A 235 -8.55 -10.66 19.62
CA TRP A 235 -7.66 -11.69 20.20
C TRP A 235 -6.70 -11.15 21.26
N VAL A 236 -6.37 -9.85 21.20
CA VAL A 236 -5.43 -9.21 22.12
C VAL A 236 -5.96 -7.84 22.52
N ASP A 237 -5.99 -7.54 23.80
CA ASP A 237 -6.45 -6.23 24.28
C ASP A 237 -5.47 -5.12 23.89
N LEU A 238 -5.89 -4.28 22.95
CA LEU A 238 -5.15 -3.12 22.46
C LEU A 238 -5.69 -1.79 23.01
N GLY A 239 -6.72 -1.84 23.87
CA GLY A 239 -7.37 -0.65 24.45
C GLY A 239 -8.19 0.16 23.45
N LEU A 240 -8.67 -0.45 22.36
CA LEU A 240 -9.38 0.23 21.26
C LEU A 240 -10.91 0.12 21.32
N ALA A 241 -11.48 -0.63 22.28
CA ALA A 241 -12.90 -0.99 22.29
C ALA A 241 -13.83 0.23 22.16
N ASP A 242 -13.58 1.30 22.93
CA ASP A 242 -14.41 2.50 22.98
C ASP A 242 -13.73 3.74 22.36
N ARG A 243 -12.66 3.53 21.56
CA ARG A 243 -11.90 4.62 20.98
C ARG A 243 -12.26 4.84 19.53
N GLU A 244 -12.35 6.11 19.15
CA GLU A 244 -12.50 6.56 17.77
C GLU A 244 -11.15 6.93 17.16
N THR A 245 -10.12 7.22 17.99
CA THR A 245 -8.77 7.58 17.53
C THR A 245 -7.69 6.81 18.27
N ILE A 246 -6.51 6.71 17.66
CA ILE A 246 -5.27 6.17 18.21
C ILE A 246 -4.29 7.33 18.36
N PRO A 247 -4.18 7.92 19.58
CA PRO A 247 -3.24 9.00 19.82
C PRO A 247 -1.79 8.55 19.64
N VAL A 248 -0.89 9.48 19.30
CA VAL A 248 0.53 9.18 19.05
C VAL A 248 1.20 8.48 20.23
N GLU A 249 0.91 8.92 21.46
CA GLU A 249 1.47 8.35 22.68
C GLU A 249 1.06 6.89 22.94
N MET A 250 -0.05 6.45 22.37
CA MET A 250 -0.53 5.08 22.50
C MET A 250 0.10 4.14 21.47
N GLN A 251 0.57 4.66 20.34
CA GLN A 251 1.01 3.86 19.19
C GLN A 251 2.17 2.93 19.52
N GLY A 252 3.14 3.40 20.33
CA GLY A 252 4.30 2.60 20.73
C GLY A 252 3.94 1.34 21.54
N GLU A 253 3.05 1.47 22.52
CA GLU A 253 2.59 0.34 23.33
C GLU A 253 1.70 -0.60 22.50
N LEU A 254 0.83 -0.04 21.66
CA LEU A 254 -0.04 -0.81 20.78
C LEU A 254 0.78 -1.67 19.81
N THR A 255 1.78 -1.11 19.13
CA THR A 255 2.65 -1.84 18.21
C THR A 255 3.45 -2.92 18.93
N ARG A 256 3.95 -2.66 20.14
CA ARG A 256 4.64 -3.67 20.94
C ARG A 256 3.73 -4.87 21.24
N ARG A 257 2.49 -4.64 21.72
CA ARG A 257 1.52 -5.71 22.00
C ARG A 257 1.15 -6.51 20.77
N VAL A 258 0.97 -5.83 19.62
CA VAL A 258 0.68 -6.50 18.37
C VAL A 258 1.85 -7.37 17.92
N ALA A 259 3.09 -6.88 18.01
CA ALA A 259 4.28 -7.65 17.65
C ALA A 259 4.44 -8.90 18.52
N GLU A 260 4.27 -8.77 19.84
CA GLU A 260 4.32 -9.90 20.79
C GLU A 260 3.23 -10.92 20.47
N PHE A 261 2.00 -10.48 20.23
CA PHE A 261 0.90 -11.37 19.89
C PHE A 261 1.13 -12.12 18.57
N LEU A 262 1.56 -11.43 17.50
CA LEU A 262 1.72 -12.02 16.17
C LEU A 262 3.00 -12.86 16.03
N ARG A 263 3.97 -12.74 16.96
CA ARG A 263 5.18 -13.57 16.97
C ARG A 263 4.84 -15.05 17.06
N ASP A 264 3.91 -15.38 17.96
CA ASP A 264 3.53 -16.77 18.26
C ASP A 264 2.35 -17.25 17.40
N ARG A 265 1.86 -16.41 16.48
CA ARG A 265 0.79 -16.76 15.55
C ARG A 265 1.32 -17.02 14.15
N GLN A 266 0.58 -17.81 13.39
CA GLN A 266 0.93 -18.24 12.05
C GLN A 266 2.39 -18.75 11.98
N PRO A 267 2.74 -19.85 12.64
CA PRO A 267 4.10 -20.38 12.62
C PRO A 267 4.52 -20.66 11.17
N VAL A 268 5.76 -20.27 10.86
CA VAL A 268 6.38 -20.55 9.56
C VAL A 268 7.25 -21.77 9.71
N LEU A 269 7.02 -22.78 8.86
CA LEU A 269 7.89 -23.95 8.74
C LEU A 269 8.73 -23.79 7.48
N ILE A 270 10.03 -23.94 7.63
CA ILE A 270 10.99 -23.93 6.53
C ILE A 270 11.55 -25.35 6.41
N ASP A 271 11.34 -25.98 5.25
CA ASP A 271 11.69 -27.40 5.00
C ASP A 271 11.11 -28.38 6.04
N GLY A 272 9.96 -28.01 6.62
CA GLY A 272 9.24 -28.79 7.62
C GLY A 272 9.63 -28.52 9.07
N GLU A 273 10.65 -27.69 9.30
CA GLU A 273 11.12 -27.34 10.64
C GLU A 273 10.64 -25.95 11.06
N PRO A 274 10.21 -25.75 12.31
CA PRO A 274 9.86 -24.45 12.83
C PRO A 274 11.11 -23.59 13.04
N VAL A 275 11.07 -22.33 12.59
CA VAL A 275 12.15 -21.37 12.76
C VAL A 275 11.64 -20.20 13.61
N GLU A 276 12.46 -19.74 14.55
CA GLU A 276 12.13 -18.59 15.40
C GLU A 276 12.15 -17.29 14.61
N PRO A 277 11.10 -16.46 14.71
CA PRO A 277 11.03 -15.19 13.99
C PRO A 277 11.81 -14.07 14.66
N GLU A 278 12.45 -13.24 13.86
CA GLU A 278 12.99 -11.96 14.28
C GLU A 278 12.05 -10.83 13.81
N LEU A 279 11.63 -9.93 14.73
CA LEU A 279 10.83 -8.77 14.33
C LEU A 279 11.71 -7.78 13.58
N ALA A 280 11.51 -7.67 12.27
CA ALA A 280 12.23 -6.71 11.44
C ALA A 280 11.59 -5.33 11.45
N ARG A 281 10.26 -5.26 11.39
CA ARG A 281 9.54 -3.99 11.31
C ARG A 281 8.09 -4.10 11.75
N ILE A 282 7.59 -3.04 12.41
CA ILE A 282 6.17 -2.81 12.62
C ILE A 282 5.89 -1.32 12.50
N ASN A 283 4.95 -0.93 11.61
CA ASN A 283 4.59 0.45 11.38
C ASN A 283 3.12 0.61 11.00
N PHE A 284 2.54 1.76 11.33
CA PHE A 284 1.30 2.19 10.72
C PHE A 284 1.52 2.57 9.26
N LEU A 285 0.56 2.20 8.43
CA LEU A 285 0.64 2.35 6.98
C LEU A 285 -0.48 3.24 6.46
N GLU A 286 -0.14 4.18 5.61
CA GLU A 286 -1.06 4.81 4.67
C GLU A 286 -1.14 3.92 3.43
N ARG A 287 -2.32 3.39 3.15
CA ARG A 287 -2.55 2.50 1.99
C ARG A 287 -3.49 3.15 0.99
N THR A 288 -3.05 3.19 -0.25
CA THR A 288 -3.87 3.45 -1.43
C THR A 288 -4.05 2.16 -2.22
N LEU A 289 -4.77 2.19 -3.33
CA LEU A 289 -4.91 1.02 -4.22
C LEU A 289 -3.57 0.55 -4.81
N THR A 290 -2.61 1.44 -4.93
CA THR A 290 -1.33 1.17 -5.63
C THR A 290 -0.11 1.27 -4.73
N THR A 291 -0.23 1.84 -3.53
CA THR A 291 0.91 2.10 -2.65
C THR A 291 0.61 1.79 -1.19
N SER A 292 1.65 1.39 -0.48
CA SER A 292 1.69 1.32 0.98
C SER A 292 2.89 2.15 1.44
N ARG A 293 2.65 3.16 2.28
CA ARG A 293 3.70 4.02 2.82
C ARG A 293 3.67 3.99 4.34
N VAL A 294 4.83 4.01 4.96
CA VAL A 294 4.93 4.19 6.41
C VAL A 294 4.50 5.61 6.77
N ILE A 295 3.68 5.73 7.80
CA ILE A 295 3.28 7.03 8.35
C ILE A 295 4.44 7.53 9.23
N ASP A 296 5.18 8.49 8.72
CA ASP A 296 6.33 9.11 9.40
C ASP A 296 6.38 10.63 9.07
N PRO A 297 6.36 11.53 10.07
CA PRO A 297 6.29 11.28 11.51
C PRO A 297 4.92 10.73 11.97
N PRO A 298 4.86 10.07 13.16
CA PRO A 298 3.61 9.59 13.73
C PRO A 298 2.58 10.71 13.89
N VAL A 299 1.34 10.44 13.53
CA VAL A 299 0.18 11.33 13.70
C VAL A 299 -0.95 10.59 14.40
N GLU A 300 -1.92 11.32 14.96
CA GLU A 300 -3.15 10.71 15.47
C GLU A 300 -3.90 10.02 14.31
N LEU A 301 -4.35 8.79 14.53
CA LEU A 301 -4.99 7.96 13.51
C LEU A 301 -6.45 7.70 13.86
N ASP A 302 -7.29 7.55 12.87
CA ASP A 302 -8.64 7.04 13.04
C ASP A 302 -8.59 5.53 13.39
N ALA A 303 -9.21 5.13 14.49
CA ALA A 303 -9.13 3.75 15.00
C ALA A 303 -9.89 2.75 14.14
N TYR A 304 -10.83 3.21 13.30
CA TYR A 304 -11.61 2.34 12.41
C TYR A 304 -10.91 2.02 11.09
N SER A 305 -10.02 2.92 10.64
CA SER A 305 -9.33 2.80 9.35
C SER A 305 -7.84 2.56 9.45
N ALA A 306 -7.23 2.72 10.63
CA ALA A 306 -5.80 2.50 10.84
C ALA A 306 -5.37 1.10 10.41
N ILE A 307 -4.23 1.01 9.72
CA ILE A 307 -3.63 -0.24 9.22
C ILE A 307 -2.22 -0.36 9.78
N LEU A 308 -1.87 -1.55 10.24
CA LEU A 308 -0.51 -1.93 10.64
C LEU A 308 0.08 -2.91 9.62
N GLY A 309 1.37 -2.71 9.29
CA GLY A 309 2.20 -3.70 8.62
C GLY A 309 3.23 -4.24 9.60
N VAL A 310 3.31 -5.55 9.72
CA VAL A 310 4.25 -6.27 10.60
C VAL A 310 5.07 -7.23 9.77
N ILE A 311 6.39 -7.13 9.88
CA ILE A 311 7.32 -8.02 9.15
C ILE A 311 8.18 -8.76 10.16
N PHE A 312 8.12 -10.09 10.07
CA PHE A 312 9.05 -11.01 10.73
C PHE A 312 9.98 -11.60 9.69
N VAL A 313 11.25 -11.79 10.07
CA VAL A 313 12.29 -12.39 9.24
C VAL A 313 12.73 -13.72 9.87
N TYR A 314 12.93 -14.70 9.04
CA TYR A 314 13.44 -16.02 9.37
C TYR A 314 14.72 -16.24 8.54
N PRO A 315 15.92 -16.13 9.14
CA PRO A 315 17.17 -16.35 8.44
C PRO A 315 17.28 -17.78 7.90
N THR A 316 17.83 -17.94 6.69
CA THR A 316 18.07 -19.24 6.06
C THR A 316 19.51 -19.32 5.56
N GLU A 317 20.07 -20.53 5.44
CA GLU A 317 21.43 -20.75 4.89
C GLU A 317 21.46 -20.72 3.35
N GLY A 318 20.29 -20.75 2.72
CA GLY A 318 20.11 -20.75 1.27
C GLY A 318 18.63 -20.71 0.91
N LEU A 319 18.34 -20.91 -0.36
CA LEU A 319 16.95 -20.97 -0.83
C LEU A 319 16.31 -22.29 -0.33
N PRO A 320 15.21 -22.23 0.45
CA PRO A 320 14.55 -23.44 0.95
C PRO A 320 13.88 -24.24 -0.16
N GLU A 321 13.54 -25.50 0.11
CA GLU A 321 12.74 -26.35 -0.78
C GLU A 321 11.25 -26.09 -0.62
N ARG A 322 10.82 -25.80 0.63
CA ARG A 322 9.40 -25.58 0.96
C ARG A 322 9.24 -24.64 2.14
N VAL A 323 8.27 -23.71 2.01
CA VAL A 323 7.88 -22.83 3.11
C VAL A 323 6.37 -22.92 3.30
N THR A 324 5.91 -23.05 4.55
CA THR A 324 4.48 -23.07 4.86
C THR A 324 4.16 -22.14 6.02
N MET A 325 2.98 -21.55 5.97
CA MET A 325 2.39 -20.75 7.04
C MET A 325 0.92 -21.10 7.18
N GLU A 326 0.49 -21.51 8.37
CA GLU A 326 -0.92 -21.78 8.63
C GLU A 326 -1.58 -20.55 9.25
N TRP A 327 -2.67 -20.10 8.64
CA TRP A 327 -3.42 -18.94 9.12
C TRP A 327 -4.45 -19.36 10.17
N ASP A 328 -4.43 -18.72 11.34
CA ASP A 328 -5.24 -19.08 12.50
C ASP A 328 -6.14 -17.95 13.05
N LEU A 329 -6.11 -16.75 12.43
CA LEU A 329 -6.90 -15.59 12.89
C LEU A 329 -8.25 -15.52 12.16
N TRP A 330 -9.20 -16.30 12.65
CA TRP A 330 -10.56 -16.37 12.12
C TRP A 330 -11.56 -15.78 13.11
N SER A 331 -12.60 -15.12 12.59
CA SER A 331 -13.74 -14.63 13.36
C SER A 331 -14.99 -14.62 12.50
N ASP A 332 -16.18 -14.37 13.07
CA ASP A 332 -17.43 -14.26 12.31
C ASP A 332 -17.35 -13.18 11.21
N ARG A 333 -16.50 -12.17 11.40
CA ARG A 333 -16.29 -11.08 10.44
C ARG A 333 -15.16 -11.35 9.44
N ILE A 334 -14.21 -12.21 9.79
CA ILE A 334 -13.02 -12.52 8.99
C ILE A 334 -13.06 -13.99 8.60
N GLN A 335 -13.66 -14.26 7.46
CA GLN A 335 -13.86 -15.60 6.89
C GLN A 335 -13.02 -15.82 5.64
N ARG A 336 -12.34 -14.77 5.17
CA ARG A 336 -11.51 -14.79 3.97
C ARG A 336 -10.38 -13.79 4.12
N VAL A 337 -9.15 -14.26 3.87
CA VAL A 337 -7.94 -13.45 3.99
C VAL A 337 -7.14 -13.59 2.70
N PRO A 338 -6.87 -12.51 1.96
CA PRO A 338 -5.97 -12.56 0.83
C PRO A 338 -4.54 -12.81 1.30
N GLY A 339 -3.84 -13.65 0.57
CA GLY A 339 -2.45 -13.97 0.81
C GLY A 339 -1.68 -14.17 -0.48
N ALA A 340 -0.38 -14.20 -0.39
CA ALA A 340 0.47 -14.64 -1.47
C ALA A 340 1.79 -15.20 -0.94
N SER A 341 2.32 -16.20 -1.61
CA SER A 341 3.74 -16.52 -1.57
C SER A 341 4.44 -15.79 -2.73
N VAL A 342 5.59 -15.19 -2.45
CA VAL A 342 6.32 -14.33 -3.39
C VAL A 342 7.76 -14.80 -3.46
N ASP A 343 8.25 -15.00 -4.66
CA ASP A 343 9.66 -15.31 -4.94
C ASP A 343 10.19 -14.50 -6.12
N GLN A 344 11.34 -14.86 -6.67
CA GLN A 344 11.96 -14.19 -7.82
C GLN A 344 11.11 -14.25 -9.11
N ALA A 345 10.20 -15.23 -9.23
CA ALA A 345 9.29 -15.35 -10.36
C ALA A 345 8.05 -14.47 -10.22
N GLY A 346 7.79 -13.97 -9.01
CA GLY A 346 6.67 -13.08 -8.70
C GLY A 346 5.67 -13.67 -7.70
N PRO A 347 4.56 -12.96 -7.43
CA PRO A 347 3.56 -13.39 -6.47
C PRO A 347 2.69 -14.53 -6.98
N LEU A 348 2.39 -15.48 -6.10
CA LEU A 348 1.37 -16.52 -6.25
C LEU A 348 0.21 -16.20 -5.31
N PRO A 349 -0.81 -15.47 -5.76
CA PRO A 349 -1.92 -15.05 -4.91
C PRO A 349 -2.85 -16.20 -4.56
N ILE A 350 -3.40 -16.16 -3.34
CA ILE A 350 -4.32 -17.13 -2.80
C ILE A 350 -5.34 -16.41 -1.90
N TYR A 351 -6.49 -17.04 -1.68
CA TYR A 351 -7.38 -16.67 -0.59
C TYR A 351 -7.38 -17.78 0.45
N LEU A 352 -7.06 -17.42 1.68
CA LEU A 352 -7.17 -18.30 2.84
C LEU A 352 -8.59 -18.23 3.39
N GLU A 353 -9.13 -19.37 3.78
CA GLU A 353 -10.49 -19.55 4.32
C GLU A 353 -10.41 -20.58 5.46
N PRO A 354 -11.39 -20.65 6.40
CA PRO A 354 -11.34 -21.59 7.52
C PRO A 354 -11.11 -23.05 7.12
N ASP A 355 -11.57 -23.47 5.94
CA ASP A 355 -11.36 -24.82 5.41
C ASP A 355 -10.07 -24.94 4.55
N PHE A 356 -9.39 -23.84 4.28
CA PHE A 356 -8.18 -23.76 3.47
C PHE A 356 -7.22 -22.72 4.05
N GLN A 357 -6.55 -23.08 5.13
CA GLN A 357 -5.75 -22.18 5.99
C GLN A 357 -4.27 -22.10 5.62
N LEU A 358 -3.79 -23.00 4.76
CA LEU A 358 -2.36 -23.16 4.49
C LEU A 358 -1.92 -22.28 3.33
N LEU A 359 -1.00 -21.34 3.62
CA LEU A 359 -0.20 -20.65 2.62
C LEU A 359 1.10 -21.45 2.42
N GLU A 360 1.29 -21.96 1.23
CA GLU A 360 2.43 -22.82 0.89
C GLU A 360 3.22 -22.24 -0.28
N TRP A 361 4.53 -22.35 -0.19
CA TRP A 361 5.46 -22.13 -1.28
C TRP A 361 6.33 -23.36 -1.46
N GLN A 362 6.58 -23.75 -2.71
CA GLN A 362 7.50 -24.79 -3.11
C GLN A 362 8.49 -24.26 -4.13
N ASN A 363 9.74 -24.73 -4.03
CA ASN A 363 10.80 -24.32 -4.92
C ASN A 363 10.64 -24.95 -6.31
N PHE A 364 10.05 -24.21 -7.22
CA PHE A 364 9.95 -24.57 -8.64
C PHE A 364 10.90 -23.76 -9.52
N LEU A 365 11.81 -22.99 -8.93
CA LEU A 365 12.76 -22.14 -9.64
C LEU A 365 13.82 -23.01 -10.34
N LYS A 366 13.93 -22.91 -11.66
CA LYS A 366 14.89 -23.70 -12.45
C LYS A 366 16.32 -23.18 -12.36
N ASN A 367 16.49 -21.86 -12.28
CA ASN A 367 17.78 -21.17 -12.22
C ASN A 367 17.65 -19.98 -11.26
N PRO A 368 17.56 -20.18 -9.96
CA PRO A 368 17.42 -19.09 -9.02
C PRO A 368 18.66 -18.19 -9.02
N GLU A 369 18.46 -16.88 -8.99
CA GLU A 369 19.55 -15.95 -8.75
C GLU A 369 19.93 -15.99 -7.29
N LEU A 370 21.14 -16.48 -7.02
CA LEU A 370 21.71 -16.51 -5.66
C LEU A 370 22.67 -15.32 -5.54
N PRO A 371 22.31 -14.26 -4.80
CA PRO A 371 23.23 -13.16 -4.59
C PRO A 371 24.45 -13.63 -3.81
N THR A 372 25.63 -13.21 -4.24
CA THR A 372 26.85 -13.46 -3.48
C THR A 372 26.86 -12.57 -2.25
N LEU A 373 26.86 -13.18 -1.06
CA LEU A 373 27.05 -12.45 0.18
C LEU A 373 28.46 -11.87 0.22
N LEU A 374 28.60 -10.58 0.01
CA LEU A 374 29.82 -9.86 0.30
C LEU A 374 29.88 -9.61 1.80
N VAL A 375 30.70 -10.36 2.50
CA VAL A 375 31.04 -10.05 3.89
C VAL A 375 31.77 -8.70 3.86
N LEU A 376 31.10 -7.64 4.21
CA LEU A 376 31.72 -6.35 4.43
C LEU A 376 32.58 -6.48 5.69
N GLU A 377 33.88 -6.71 5.50
CA GLU A 377 34.82 -6.61 6.61
C GLU A 377 34.66 -5.22 7.26
N ALA A 378 34.44 -5.22 8.55
CA ALA A 378 34.38 -3.98 9.30
C ALA A 378 35.62 -3.12 8.98
N PRO A 379 35.48 -1.84 8.69
CA PRO A 379 36.61 -0.99 8.38
C PRO A 379 37.63 -1.08 9.51
N PRO A 380 38.94 -1.26 9.18
CA PRO A 380 39.97 -1.50 10.18
C PRO A 380 39.88 -0.45 11.27
N GLY A 381 39.84 -0.88 12.51
CA GLY A 381 39.73 -0.03 13.68
C GLY A 381 40.76 1.09 13.70
N ALA A 382 40.53 2.15 14.46
CA ALA A 382 41.44 3.30 14.52
C ALA A 382 42.89 2.88 14.79
N LEU A 383 43.10 1.87 15.62
CA LEU A 383 44.42 1.32 15.95
C LEU A 383 45.09 0.68 14.73
N ALA A 384 44.39 -0.09 13.94
CA ALA A 384 44.91 -0.74 12.72
C ALA A 384 45.24 0.29 11.63
N ARG A 385 44.42 1.33 11.49
CA ARG A 385 44.72 2.47 10.59
C ARG A 385 45.96 3.23 11.02
N TRP A 386 46.16 3.42 12.33
CA TRP A 386 47.32 4.09 12.88
C TRP A 386 48.59 3.26 12.70
N MET A 387 48.51 1.94 12.94
CA MET A 387 49.60 1.00 12.68
C MET A 387 49.99 0.95 11.19
N GLY A 388 49.01 0.98 10.30
CA GLY A 388 49.25 1.07 8.85
C GLY A 388 50.04 2.34 8.46
N ARG A 389 49.75 3.48 9.08
CA ARG A 389 50.50 4.74 8.87
C ARG A 389 51.90 4.66 9.47
N LEU A 390 52.04 4.06 10.64
CA LEU A 390 53.34 3.89 11.31
C LEU A 390 54.33 3.09 10.44
N ARG A 391 53.87 2.08 9.69
CA ARG A 391 54.67 1.28 8.74
C ARG A 391 55.39 2.17 7.73
N TRP A 392 54.71 3.14 7.14
CA TRP A 392 55.28 4.06 6.17
C TRP A 392 56.29 5.00 6.80
N VAL A 393 56.05 5.46 8.04
CA VAL A 393 57.02 6.29 8.79
C VAL A 393 58.29 5.51 9.09
N VAL A 394 58.16 4.26 9.53
CA VAL A 394 59.31 3.37 9.80
C VAL A 394 60.10 3.07 8.53
N LEU A 395 59.39 2.82 7.40
CA LEU A 395 60.03 2.58 6.10
C LEU A 395 60.80 3.82 5.61
N ILE A 396 60.22 5.01 5.70
CA ILE A 396 60.83 6.27 5.30
C ILE A 396 62.06 6.55 6.19
N ALA A 397 61.95 6.31 7.51
CA ALA A 397 63.07 6.45 8.44
C ALA A 397 64.21 5.45 8.11
N ALA A 398 63.91 4.20 7.79
CA ALA A 398 64.88 3.20 7.39
C ALA A 398 65.59 3.57 6.08
N LEU A 399 64.83 4.08 5.09
CA LEU A 399 65.40 4.60 3.83
C LEU A 399 66.30 5.83 4.08
N GLY A 400 65.88 6.75 4.96
CA GLY A 400 66.65 7.92 5.34
C GLY A 400 67.99 7.55 6.02
N VAL A 401 67.94 6.60 6.96
CA VAL A 401 69.13 6.05 7.63
C VAL A 401 70.07 5.35 6.63
N SER A 402 69.50 4.59 5.69
CA SER A 402 70.28 3.91 4.63
C SER A 402 70.94 4.93 3.68
N ALA A 403 70.25 6.01 3.27
CA ALA A 403 70.79 7.08 2.42
C ALA A 403 71.89 7.91 3.12
N TRP A 404 71.71 8.16 4.41
CA TRP A 404 72.71 8.83 5.21
C TRP A 404 73.97 7.99 5.38
N TRP A 405 73.83 6.64 5.43
CA TRP A 405 74.90 5.70 5.63
C TRP A 405 75.80 5.52 4.39
N ILE A 406 75.19 5.59 3.19
CA ILE A 406 75.98 5.56 1.92
C ILE A 406 77.04 6.72 1.87
N ARG A 407 76.85 7.77 2.66
CA ARG A 407 77.71 8.96 2.71
C ARG A 407 78.72 8.97 3.91
N ALA A 408 78.74 7.95 4.77
CA ALA A 408 79.51 7.94 6.00
C ALA A 408 80.43 6.73 6.12
N PRO A 409 81.62 6.82 6.83
CA PRO A 409 82.64 5.78 6.90
C PRO A 409 82.20 4.55 7.70
N ARG A 410 82.82 3.40 7.40
CA ARG A 410 82.52 2.00 7.70
C ARG A 410 82.11 1.56 9.12
N ARG A 411 81.95 2.41 10.10
CA ARG A 411 81.61 2.00 11.49
C ARG A 411 80.10 1.95 11.87
N ARG A 412 79.18 2.10 10.90
CA ARG A 412 77.77 2.25 11.23
C ARG A 412 76.87 1.15 10.67
N ALA A 413 77.37 -0.02 10.30
CA ALA A 413 76.63 -1.13 9.75
C ALA A 413 75.55 -1.65 10.68
N ALA A 414 75.74 -1.59 11.98
CA ALA A 414 74.78 -2.10 12.98
C ALA A 414 73.46 -1.25 13.00
N GLY A 415 73.52 0.05 12.75
CA GLY A 415 72.34 0.90 12.75
C GLY A 415 71.38 0.66 11.57
N VAL A 416 71.97 0.33 10.40
CA VAL A 416 71.15 0.01 9.20
C VAL A 416 70.48 -1.34 9.35
N ALA A 417 71.20 -2.33 9.86
CA ALA A 417 70.61 -3.66 10.14
C ALA A 417 69.45 -3.58 11.16
N ALA A 418 69.57 -2.77 12.20
CA ALA A 418 68.53 -2.53 13.18
C ALA A 418 67.30 -1.82 12.57
N ALA A 419 67.53 -0.82 11.69
CA ALA A 419 66.43 -0.10 11.01
C ALA A 419 65.63 -1.05 10.06
N TRP A 420 66.34 -1.91 9.30
CA TRP A 420 65.67 -2.88 8.44
C TRP A 420 65.00 -4.04 9.19
N ALA A 421 65.53 -4.45 10.35
CA ALA A 421 64.89 -5.40 11.23
C ALA A 421 63.57 -4.82 11.78
N ALA A 422 63.55 -3.52 12.15
CA ALA A 422 62.32 -2.87 12.60
C ALA A 422 61.25 -2.75 11.48
N VAL A 423 61.69 -2.51 10.22
CA VAL A 423 60.78 -2.57 9.06
C VAL A 423 60.20 -3.96 8.88
N ALA A 424 61.03 -5.00 8.87
CA ALA A 424 60.59 -6.37 8.70
C ALA A 424 59.60 -6.79 9.79
N THR A 425 59.85 -6.44 11.06
CA THR A 425 58.97 -6.73 12.19
C THR A 425 57.62 -5.98 12.06
N SER A 426 57.62 -4.71 11.61
CA SER A 426 56.36 -3.92 11.40
C SER A 426 55.52 -4.50 10.28
N PHE A 427 56.10 -5.07 9.23
CA PHE A 427 55.39 -5.75 8.15
C PHE A 427 54.89 -7.13 8.58
N TRP A 428 55.57 -7.84 9.46
CA TRP A 428 55.16 -9.14 9.95
C TRP A 428 54.00 -9.06 10.94
N ILE A 429 53.99 -8.07 11.85
CA ILE A 429 52.92 -7.85 12.83
C ILE A 429 51.62 -7.36 12.15
N ALA A 430 51.71 -6.74 10.99
CA ALA A 430 50.57 -6.20 10.27
C ALA A 430 50.31 -6.90 8.94
N GLY A 431 50.81 -8.13 8.76
CA GLY A 431 50.45 -9.02 7.64
C GLY A 431 48.96 -9.33 7.64
N PRO A 432 48.34 -9.62 6.46
CA PRO A 432 46.95 -9.99 6.41
C PRO A 432 46.75 -11.25 7.26
N ALA A 433 45.66 -11.19 8.09
CA ALA A 433 45.14 -12.42 8.69
C ALA A 433 44.93 -13.44 7.56
N GLN A 434 45.63 -14.55 7.60
CA GLN A 434 45.47 -15.64 6.65
C GLN A 434 43.99 -16.05 6.66
N GLN A 435 43.36 -15.96 5.51
CA GLN A 435 42.10 -16.64 5.22
C GLN A 435 42.34 -18.16 5.50
N SER A 436 41.83 -18.65 6.61
CA SER A 436 41.62 -20.07 6.77
C SER A 436 40.47 -20.48 5.88
N ASN A 437 40.80 -20.80 4.64
CA ASN A 437 39.96 -21.55 3.76
C ASN A 437 40.03 -23.00 4.23
N GLU A 438 39.16 -23.41 5.09
CA GLU A 438 38.92 -24.84 5.33
C GLU A 438 37.47 -25.16 4.92
N ARG A 439 37.44 -25.91 3.84
CA ARG A 439 36.32 -26.70 3.35
C ARG A 439 35.86 -27.66 4.44
N THR A 440 34.58 -27.67 4.72
CA THR A 440 33.77 -28.90 4.80
C THR A 440 32.32 -28.52 4.56
#